data_2695d52adc8db856400713eb86a09688
#
_entry.id   2695d52adc8db856400713eb86a09688
#
_cell.length_a   1.000
_cell.length_b   1.000
_cell.length_c   1.000
_cell.angle_alpha   90.00
_cell.angle_beta   90.00
_cell.angle_gamma   90.00
#
_symmetry.space_group_name_H-M   'P 1'
#
loop_
_entity.id
_entity.type
_entity.pdbx_description
1 polymer ?
#
loop_
_entity_poly.entity_id
_entity_poly.type
_entity_poly.pdbx_seq_one_letter_code
_entity_poly.pdbx_strand_id
1 'polypeptide(L)'
;MQGQLVEIAITFDRKYTFREIKDMIPNNLKKNWYWIGTNSSQTRVEDLPLVSIFGMDSDDVVAVTQEEYSDMQFPYKSPINAMKILLEYNGNYSLSPSARGILESYVDKFGETDFTKQEDINKLEFAGIILTGKAEDFGQLEGKQWVYASSIGASIPMQPYYQLDY
;
A
#
# COMPACT_ATOMS: atom_id res chain seq x y z
N MET A 1 -10.87 24.07 4.30
CA MET A 1 -11.42 22.84 3.70
C MET A 1 -12.52 22.15 4.56
N GLN A 2 -13.17 22.87 5.46
CA GLN A 2 -14.27 22.29 6.25
C GLN A 2 -15.37 21.75 5.34
N GLY A 3 -15.94 20.59 5.67
CA GLY A 3 -17.01 19.95 4.90
C GLY A 3 -16.54 19.29 3.59
N GLN A 4 -15.29 18.94 3.47
CA GLN A 4 -14.76 18.16 2.34
C GLN A 4 -14.26 16.80 2.81
N LEU A 5 -14.46 15.79 1.96
CA LEU A 5 -13.72 14.55 2.00
C LEU A 5 -12.45 14.73 1.16
N VAL A 6 -11.34 14.29 1.70
CA VAL A 6 -10.03 14.39 1.04
C VAL A 6 -9.33 13.04 1.05
N GLU A 7 -8.58 12.81 0.00
CA GLU A 7 -7.60 11.73 -0.07
C GLU A 7 -6.21 12.32 0.07
N ILE A 8 -5.42 11.76 0.97
CA ILE A 8 -4.06 12.23 1.24
C ILE A 8 -3.10 11.04 1.20
N ALA A 9 -2.05 11.17 0.39
CA ALA A 9 -0.91 10.28 0.42
C ALA A 9 0.09 10.76 1.49
N ILE A 10 0.57 9.84 2.32
CA ILE A 10 1.55 10.10 3.36
C ILE A 10 2.76 9.21 3.12
N THR A 11 3.95 9.83 3.09
CA THR A 11 5.23 9.14 3.13
C THR A 11 5.73 9.13 4.57
N PHE A 12 6.14 7.98 5.07
CA PHE A 12 6.70 7.84 6.41
C PHE A 12 8.19 8.22 6.45
N ASP A 13 8.67 8.60 7.63
CA ASP A 13 10.10 8.90 7.88
C ASP A 13 10.99 7.64 7.81
N ARG A 14 10.41 6.47 8.06
CA ARG A 14 10.99 5.13 7.88
C ARG A 14 9.89 4.15 7.50
N LYS A 15 10.25 2.92 7.18
CA LYS A 15 9.25 1.87 7.05
C LYS A 15 8.70 1.46 8.41
N TYR A 16 7.38 1.23 8.44
CA TYR A 16 6.64 0.74 9.60
C TYR A 16 5.93 -0.55 9.24
N THR A 17 5.84 -1.46 10.21
CA THR A 17 5.07 -2.68 10.07
C THR A 17 3.58 -2.36 9.98
N PHE A 18 2.80 -3.25 9.34
CA PHE A 18 1.35 -3.10 9.28
C PHE A 18 0.72 -2.94 10.68
N ARG A 19 1.23 -3.68 11.68
CA ARG A 19 0.79 -3.54 13.08
C ARG A 19 1.02 -2.13 13.62
N GLU A 20 2.24 -1.60 13.47
CA GLU A 20 2.56 -0.23 13.90
C GLU A 20 1.65 0.80 13.22
N ILE A 21 1.41 0.66 11.91
CA ILE A 21 0.57 1.58 11.15
C ILE A 21 -0.88 1.54 11.67
N LYS A 22 -1.42 0.37 11.99
CA LYS A 22 -2.75 0.27 12.59
C LYS A 22 -2.87 1.03 13.91
N ASP A 23 -1.82 0.99 14.73
CA ASP A 23 -1.81 1.63 16.05
C ASP A 23 -1.59 3.15 15.95
N MET A 24 -0.87 3.63 14.92
CA MET A 24 -0.52 5.05 14.80
C MET A 24 -1.52 5.88 13.99
N ILE A 25 -2.29 5.26 13.08
CA ILE A 25 -3.28 5.97 12.26
C ILE A 25 -4.62 6.03 12.99
N PRO A 26 -5.22 7.23 13.18
CA PRO A 26 -6.55 7.38 13.79
C PRO A 26 -7.63 6.54 13.09
N ASN A 27 -8.56 5.99 13.87
CA ASN A 27 -9.61 5.10 13.34
C ASN A 27 -10.64 5.82 12.46
N ASN A 28 -10.75 7.14 12.59
CA ASN A 28 -11.62 7.98 11.76
C ASN A 28 -11.00 8.40 10.42
N LEU A 29 -9.85 7.81 10.07
CA LEU A 29 -9.23 7.93 8.76
C LEU A 29 -9.22 6.55 8.09
N LYS A 30 -9.86 6.45 6.93
CA LYS A 30 -9.90 5.21 6.15
C LYS A 30 -8.53 4.97 5.53
N LYS A 31 -7.99 3.77 5.73
CA LYS A 31 -6.73 3.29 5.17
C LYS A 31 -7.02 2.60 3.84
N ASN A 32 -6.72 3.24 2.71
CA ASN A 32 -7.06 2.72 1.39
C ASN A 32 -5.96 1.85 0.79
N TRP A 33 -4.71 2.31 0.91
CA TRP A 33 -3.61 1.69 0.20
C TRP A 33 -2.30 1.88 0.95
N TYR A 34 -1.47 0.83 1.00
CA TYR A 34 -0.20 0.77 1.71
C TYR A 34 0.93 0.70 0.70
N TRP A 35 1.82 1.67 0.70
CA TRP A 35 2.95 1.72 -0.21
C TRP A 35 4.11 0.90 0.31
N ILE A 36 4.51 -0.15 -0.43
CA ILE A 36 5.64 -1.00 -0.08
C ILE A 36 6.96 -0.22 -0.11
N GLY A 37 7.06 0.77 -1.01
CA GLY A 37 8.24 1.60 -1.16
C GLY A 37 9.40 0.88 -1.84
N THR A 38 10.30 1.66 -2.40
CA THR A 38 11.57 1.17 -2.95
C THR A 38 12.68 1.32 -1.90
N ASN A 39 13.65 0.43 -1.91
CA ASN A 39 14.83 0.52 -1.03
C ASN A 39 15.89 1.49 -1.56
N SER A 40 15.56 2.36 -2.50
CA SER A 40 16.57 3.17 -3.16
C SER A 40 16.71 4.55 -2.54
N SER A 41 17.63 4.67 -1.60
CA SER A 41 18.27 5.96 -1.28
C SER A 41 19.10 6.53 -2.46
N GLN A 42 19.16 5.86 -3.59
CA GLN A 42 20.02 6.18 -4.73
C GLN A 42 19.28 6.40 -6.06
N THR A 43 17.98 6.12 -6.12
CA THR A 43 17.24 6.26 -7.38
C THR A 43 16.49 7.59 -7.39
N ARG A 44 16.77 8.44 -8.38
CA ARG A 44 15.95 9.64 -8.61
C ARG A 44 14.54 9.23 -8.99
N VAL A 45 13.55 9.98 -8.53
CA VAL A 45 12.11 9.72 -8.84
C VAL A 45 11.87 9.62 -10.36
N GLU A 46 12.64 10.36 -11.15
CA GLU A 46 12.62 10.40 -12.61
C GLU A 46 13.06 9.07 -13.26
N ASP A 47 13.86 8.28 -12.55
CA ASP A 47 14.40 7.01 -13.04
C ASP A 47 13.58 5.80 -12.57
N LEU A 48 12.54 6.03 -11.74
CA LEU A 48 11.69 4.95 -11.24
C LEU A 48 10.71 4.52 -12.33
N PRO A 49 10.83 3.29 -12.88
CA PRO A 49 9.80 2.77 -13.73
C PRO A 49 8.47 2.67 -12.95
N LEU A 50 7.33 2.82 -13.63
CA LEU A 50 5.99 2.69 -13.03
C LEU A 50 5.84 1.40 -12.19
N VAL A 51 6.58 0.34 -12.53
CA VAL A 51 6.65 -0.92 -11.79
C VAL A 51 7.25 -0.81 -10.38
N SER A 52 7.86 0.32 -10.02
CA SER A 52 8.39 0.54 -8.66
C SER A 52 7.38 1.14 -7.68
N ILE A 53 6.17 1.47 -8.15
CA ILE A 53 5.08 1.96 -7.31
C ILE A 53 4.18 0.78 -6.96
N PHE A 54 4.67 -0.09 -6.09
CA PHE A 54 3.90 -1.22 -5.59
C PHE A 54 3.30 -0.92 -4.22
N GLY A 55 2.07 -1.36 -4.06
CA GLY A 55 1.34 -1.26 -2.80
C GLY A 55 0.30 -2.36 -2.68
N MET A 56 -0.34 -2.37 -1.55
CA MET A 56 -1.39 -3.30 -1.16
C MET A 56 -2.63 -2.50 -0.77
N ASP A 57 -3.78 -2.91 -1.27
CA ASP A 57 -5.06 -2.36 -0.83
C ASP A 57 -5.38 -2.81 0.60
N SER A 58 -6.36 -2.17 1.21
CA SER A 58 -6.83 -2.52 2.56
C SER A 58 -7.26 -3.98 2.68
N ASP A 59 -7.80 -4.56 1.60
CA ASP A 59 -8.25 -5.95 1.57
C ASP A 59 -7.09 -6.94 1.45
N ASP A 60 -5.96 -6.52 0.86
CA ASP A 60 -4.76 -7.36 0.71
C ASP A 60 -4.01 -7.59 2.04
N VAL A 61 -4.23 -6.72 3.02
CA VAL A 61 -3.58 -6.80 4.35
C VAL A 61 -4.46 -7.46 5.42
N VAL A 62 -5.54 -8.09 5.00
CA VAL A 62 -6.42 -8.93 5.84
C VAL A 62 -6.18 -10.39 5.51
N ALA A 63 -6.00 -11.22 6.54
CA ALA A 63 -5.83 -12.65 6.35
C ALA A 63 -7.06 -13.27 5.68
N VAL A 64 -6.81 -14.06 4.66
CA VAL A 64 -7.83 -14.84 3.94
C VAL A 64 -7.90 -16.26 4.49
N THR A 65 -9.02 -16.93 4.27
CA THR A 65 -9.14 -18.37 4.63
C THR A 65 -8.28 -19.23 3.67
N GLN A 66 -7.93 -20.44 4.11
CA GLN A 66 -7.20 -21.40 3.27
C GLN A 66 -8.00 -21.75 2.01
N GLU A 67 -9.33 -21.77 2.10
CA GLU A 67 -10.23 -22.03 0.98
C GLU A 67 -10.17 -20.88 -0.03
N GLU A 68 -10.30 -19.64 0.42
CA GLU A 68 -10.15 -18.45 -0.42
C GLU A 68 -8.77 -18.38 -1.07
N TYR A 69 -7.71 -18.74 -0.32
CA TYR A 69 -6.35 -18.77 -0.84
C TYR A 69 -6.14 -19.85 -1.91
N SER A 70 -6.74 -21.04 -1.72
CA SER A 70 -6.65 -22.15 -2.69
C SER A 70 -7.58 -21.97 -3.89
N ASP A 71 -8.72 -21.32 -3.71
CA ASP A 71 -9.70 -21.02 -4.76
C ASP A 71 -9.37 -19.77 -5.59
N MET A 72 -8.12 -19.31 -5.49
CA MET A 72 -7.61 -18.20 -6.27
C MET A 72 -7.61 -18.50 -7.77
N GLN A 73 -8.79 -18.54 -8.37
CA GLN A 73 -8.98 -18.41 -9.83
C GLN A 73 -8.48 -17.05 -10.34
N PHE A 74 -8.13 -16.13 -9.42
CA PHE A 74 -7.64 -14.80 -9.72
C PHE A 74 -6.28 -14.58 -9.06
N PRO A 75 -5.19 -14.83 -9.78
CA PRO A 75 -3.84 -14.55 -9.31
C PRO A 75 -3.59 -13.07 -8.98
N TYR A 76 -4.56 -12.21 -9.25
CA TYR A 76 -4.47 -10.76 -9.09
C TYR A 76 -4.89 -10.25 -7.69
N LYS A 77 -5.43 -11.09 -6.81
CA LYS A 77 -5.78 -10.68 -5.44
C LYS A 77 -4.57 -10.45 -4.54
N SER A 78 -3.42 -11.05 -4.86
CA SER A 78 -2.17 -10.81 -4.14
C SER A 78 -1.19 -10.12 -5.07
N PRO A 79 -0.69 -8.92 -4.73
CA PRO A 79 0.35 -8.23 -5.50
C PRO A 79 1.58 -9.12 -5.73
N ILE A 80 1.91 -9.97 -4.76
CA ILE A 80 3.04 -10.89 -4.84
C ILE A 80 2.80 -11.97 -5.91
N ASN A 81 1.59 -12.51 -5.99
CA ASN A 81 1.25 -13.49 -7.02
C ASN A 81 1.26 -12.84 -8.41
N ALA A 82 0.76 -11.61 -8.54
CA ALA A 82 0.85 -10.86 -9.78
C ALA A 82 2.30 -10.63 -10.22
N MET A 83 3.20 -10.30 -9.28
CA MET A 83 4.63 -10.17 -9.54
C MET A 83 5.27 -11.49 -9.99
N LYS A 84 4.94 -12.62 -9.33
CA LYS A 84 5.41 -13.95 -9.73
C LYS A 84 4.99 -14.29 -11.15
N ILE A 85 3.72 -14.05 -11.49
CA ILE A 85 3.20 -14.29 -12.84
C ILE A 85 3.94 -13.43 -13.87
N LEU A 86 4.18 -12.13 -13.56
CA LEU A 86 4.93 -11.25 -14.45
C LEU A 86 6.37 -11.72 -14.66
N LEU A 87 7.01 -12.27 -13.63
CA LEU A 87 8.36 -12.84 -13.73
C LEU A 87 8.42 -14.12 -14.57
N GLU A 88 7.37 -14.94 -14.51
CA GLU A 88 7.25 -16.20 -15.25
C GLU A 88 6.75 -16.00 -16.69
N TYR A 89 6.16 -14.84 -17.01
CA TYR A 89 5.57 -14.58 -18.31
C TYR A 89 6.63 -14.45 -19.40
N ASN A 90 6.62 -15.39 -20.33
CA ASN A 90 7.51 -15.45 -21.51
C ASN A 90 6.85 -14.93 -22.81
N GLY A 91 5.87 -14.03 -22.69
CA GLY A 91 5.15 -13.46 -23.82
C GLY A 91 5.93 -12.36 -24.58
N ASN A 92 5.25 -11.68 -25.52
CA ASN A 92 5.84 -10.67 -26.40
C ASN A 92 6.36 -9.39 -25.71
N TYR A 93 6.17 -9.28 -24.39
CA TYR A 93 6.67 -8.17 -23.56
C TYR A 93 7.75 -8.71 -22.61
N SER A 94 9.01 -8.41 -22.94
CA SER A 94 10.11 -8.69 -22.02
C SER A 94 10.22 -7.57 -20.98
N LEU A 95 10.25 -7.94 -19.71
CA LEU A 95 10.62 -7.00 -18.65
C LEU A 95 12.05 -6.50 -18.88
N SER A 96 12.29 -5.21 -18.68
CA SER A 96 13.67 -4.72 -18.66
C SER A 96 14.44 -5.38 -17.50
N PRO A 97 15.77 -5.54 -17.61
CA PRO A 97 16.56 -6.14 -16.53
C PRO A 97 16.38 -5.45 -15.17
N SER A 98 16.23 -4.12 -15.16
CA SER A 98 15.95 -3.35 -13.95
C SER A 98 14.57 -3.64 -13.37
N ALA A 99 13.52 -3.70 -14.20
CA ALA A 99 12.18 -4.04 -13.75
C ALA A 99 12.13 -5.47 -13.19
N ARG A 100 12.79 -6.42 -13.85
CA ARG A 100 12.89 -7.80 -13.37
C ARG A 100 13.57 -7.87 -12.00
N GLY A 101 14.71 -7.23 -11.82
CA GLY A 101 15.43 -7.21 -10.54
C GLY A 101 14.61 -6.59 -9.40
N ILE A 102 13.82 -5.56 -9.68
CA ILE A 102 12.91 -4.97 -8.69
C ILE A 102 11.82 -5.98 -8.31
N LEU A 103 11.16 -6.62 -9.28
CA LEU A 103 10.12 -7.63 -9.01
C LEU A 103 10.68 -8.82 -8.23
N GLU A 104 11.85 -9.34 -8.61
CA GLU A 104 12.54 -10.42 -7.90
C GLU A 104 12.80 -10.04 -6.44
N SER A 105 13.30 -8.83 -6.18
CA SER A 105 13.55 -8.37 -4.81
C SER A 105 12.29 -8.27 -3.94
N TYR A 106 11.15 -7.96 -4.54
CA TYR A 106 9.87 -7.95 -3.84
C TYR A 106 9.35 -9.37 -3.59
N VAL A 107 9.41 -10.24 -4.59
CA VAL A 107 9.01 -11.65 -4.44
C VAL A 107 9.86 -12.35 -3.39
N ASP A 108 11.17 -12.11 -3.36
CA ASP A 108 12.07 -12.66 -2.33
C ASP A 108 11.69 -12.15 -0.93
N LYS A 109 11.39 -10.85 -0.82
CA LYS A 109 11.06 -10.24 0.47
C LYS A 109 9.69 -10.67 1.02
N PHE A 110 8.68 -10.78 0.17
CA PHE A 110 7.28 -11.03 0.57
C PHE A 110 6.80 -12.44 0.22
N GLY A 111 7.58 -13.19 -0.56
CA GLY A 111 7.19 -14.52 -1.05
C GLY A 111 7.04 -15.58 0.03
N GLU A 112 7.62 -15.36 1.20
CA GLU A 112 7.49 -16.25 2.38
C GLU A 112 6.31 -15.87 3.29
N THR A 113 5.61 -14.75 3.00
CA THR A 113 4.47 -14.32 3.82
C THR A 113 3.29 -15.26 3.63
N ASP A 114 2.81 -15.83 4.71
CA ASP A 114 1.59 -16.63 4.73
C ASP A 114 0.37 -15.70 4.89
N PHE A 115 -0.28 -15.38 3.77
CA PHE A 115 -1.46 -14.51 3.75
C PHE A 115 -2.71 -15.12 4.39
N THR A 116 -2.66 -16.39 4.83
CA THR A 116 -3.72 -16.97 5.67
C THR A 116 -3.53 -16.66 7.15
N LYS A 117 -2.40 -16.05 7.52
CA LYS A 117 -2.05 -15.72 8.91
C LYS A 117 -1.88 -14.22 9.10
N GLN A 118 -2.80 -13.61 9.83
CA GLN A 118 -2.72 -12.18 10.16
C GLN A 118 -1.40 -11.80 10.85
N GLU A 119 -0.80 -12.72 11.63
CA GLU A 119 0.48 -12.48 12.30
C GLU A 119 1.65 -12.27 11.33
N ASP A 120 1.62 -12.93 10.15
CA ASP A 120 2.64 -12.74 9.13
C ASP A 120 2.39 -11.45 8.34
N ILE A 121 1.13 -11.16 8.01
CA ILE A 121 0.74 -9.88 7.40
C ILE A 121 1.11 -8.71 8.31
N ASN A 122 0.92 -8.83 9.62
CA ASN A 122 1.26 -7.80 10.59
C ASN A 122 2.75 -7.40 10.60
N LYS A 123 3.63 -8.24 10.06
CA LYS A 123 5.08 -8.00 9.95
C LYS A 123 5.48 -7.31 8.65
N LEU A 124 4.58 -7.23 7.66
CA LEU A 124 4.85 -6.53 6.41
C LEU A 124 5.15 -5.06 6.66
N GLU A 125 6.18 -4.53 6.00
CA GLU A 125 6.65 -3.16 6.19
C GLU A 125 6.26 -2.28 5.00
N PHE A 126 5.79 -1.08 5.30
CA PHE A 126 5.34 -0.10 4.32
C PHE A 126 6.04 1.25 4.53
N ALA A 127 6.30 1.94 3.42
CA ALA A 127 6.96 3.25 3.38
C ALA A 127 5.97 4.42 3.40
N GLY A 128 4.68 4.17 3.23
CA GLY A 128 3.66 5.18 3.20
C GLY A 128 2.25 4.60 3.13
N ILE A 129 1.27 5.46 3.11
CA ILE A 129 -0.15 5.11 3.11
C ILE A 129 -0.98 6.16 2.39
N ILE A 130 -2.07 5.73 1.74
CA ILE A 130 -3.12 6.61 1.26
C ILE A 130 -4.31 6.51 2.22
N LEU A 131 -4.74 7.67 2.70
CA LEU A 131 -5.84 7.82 3.65
C LEU A 131 -6.97 8.63 3.03
N THR A 132 -8.21 8.28 3.37
CA THR A 132 -9.39 9.10 3.08
C THR A 132 -10.10 9.45 4.38
N GLY A 133 -10.57 10.69 4.47
CA GLY A 133 -11.30 11.18 5.65
C GLY A 133 -11.85 12.59 5.45
N LYS A 134 -12.48 13.11 6.49
CA LYS A 134 -12.86 14.52 6.50
C LYS A 134 -11.59 15.37 6.62
N ALA A 135 -11.55 16.47 5.88
CA ALA A 135 -10.38 17.35 5.87
C ALA A 135 -9.93 17.80 7.27
N GLU A 136 -10.91 18.07 8.14
CA GLU A 136 -10.66 18.45 9.55
C GLU A 136 -10.02 17.34 10.38
N ASP A 137 -10.28 16.08 10.08
CA ASP A 137 -9.74 14.93 10.81
C ASP A 137 -8.24 14.74 10.59
N PHE A 138 -7.70 15.23 9.47
CA PHE A 138 -6.28 15.18 9.17
C PHE A 138 -5.42 16.10 10.04
N GLY A 139 -6.01 17.08 10.73
CA GLY A 139 -5.32 17.88 11.73
C GLY A 139 -4.69 17.05 12.86
N GLN A 140 -5.20 15.83 13.11
CA GLN A 140 -4.63 14.90 14.09
C GLN A 140 -3.23 14.39 13.70
N LEU A 141 -2.87 14.50 12.42
CA LEU A 141 -1.58 14.08 11.88
C LEU A 141 -0.54 15.19 11.88
N GLU A 142 -0.95 16.42 12.15
CA GLU A 142 -0.04 17.58 12.18
C GLU A 142 1.01 17.42 13.28
N GLY A 143 2.27 17.67 12.94
CA GLY A 143 3.39 17.57 13.87
C GLY A 143 3.79 16.15 14.27
N LYS A 144 3.18 15.12 13.69
CA LYS A 144 3.61 13.74 13.92
C LYS A 144 4.98 13.50 13.27
N GLN A 145 5.96 13.05 14.05
CA GLN A 145 7.34 12.85 13.60
C GLN A 145 7.47 11.79 12.49
N TRP A 146 6.57 10.82 12.48
CA TRP A 146 6.56 9.76 11.48
C TRP A 146 6.02 10.21 10.09
N VAL A 147 5.43 11.40 9.99
CA VAL A 147 5.03 12.01 8.70
C VAL A 147 6.24 12.72 8.12
N TYR A 148 6.88 12.12 7.12
CA TYR A 148 7.98 12.75 6.39
C TYR A 148 7.46 13.74 5.35
N ALA A 149 6.45 13.35 4.58
CA ALA A 149 5.81 14.18 3.57
C ALA A 149 4.35 13.79 3.39
N SER A 150 3.54 14.72 2.90
CA SER A 150 2.16 14.46 2.53
C SER A 150 1.78 15.21 1.26
N SER A 151 0.84 14.64 0.50
CA SER A 151 0.31 15.22 -0.72
C SER A 151 -1.20 14.96 -0.80
N ILE A 152 -1.96 16.00 -1.11
CA ILE A 152 -3.40 15.88 -1.37
C ILE A 152 -3.58 15.29 -2.77
N GLY A 153 -4.25 14.15 -2.87
CA GLY A 153 -4.59 13.48 -4.13
C GLY A 153 -5.91 14.02 -4.71
N ALA A 154 -6.98 13.94 -3.94
CA ALA A 154 -8.30 14.36 -4.36
C ALA A 154 -9.08 15.04 -3.22
N SER A 155 -10.07 15.85 -3.59
CA SER A 155 -11.03 16.40 -2.62
C SER A 155 -12.41 16.56 -3.27
N ILE A 156 -13.46 16.27 -2.51
CA ILE A 156 -14.86 16.45 -2.92
C ILE A 156 -15.67 17.08 -1.78
N PRO A 157 -16.68 17.93 -2.07
CA PRO A 157 -17.61 18.38 -1.06
C PRO A 157 -18.35 17.20 -0.42
N MET A 158 -18.42 17.18 0.92
CA MET A 158 -19.15 16.15 1.64
C MET A 158 -20.65 16.31 1.37
N GLN A 159 -21.31 15.23 0.96
CA GLN A 159 -22.75 15.19 0.79
C GLN A 159 -23.39 14.53 2.02
N PRO A 160 -24.63 14.92 2.42
CA PRO A 160 -25.26 14.39 3.63
C PRO A 160 -25.48 12.86 3.65
N TYR A 161 -25.45 12.24 2.47
CA TYR A 161 -25.65 10.79 2.30
C TYR A 161 -24.34 10.00 2.13
N TYR A 162 -23.18 10.66 2.17
CA TYR A 162 -21.89 9.95 2.14
C TYR A 162 -21.57 9.39 3.51
N GLN A 163 -21.36 8.07 3.54
CA GLN A 163 -20.80 7.37 4.69
C GLN A 163 -19.44 6.84 4.29
N LEU A 164 -18.45 7.04 5.16
CA LEU A 164 -17.13 6.42 5.00
C LEU A 164 -17.17 5.07 5.75
N ASP A 165 -16.86 4.00 5.03
CA ASP A 165 -16.58 2.70 5.64
C ASP A 165 -15.16 2.74 6.19
N TYR A 166 -15.02 2.67 7.51
CA TYR A 166 -13.72 2.75 8.22
C TYR A 166 -13.14 1.38 8.51
#